data_bffc6b45263498016e945c6122e848f2
#
_entry.id   bffc6b45263498016e945c6122e848f2
#
_cell.length_a   1.000
_cell.length_b   1.000
_cell.length_c   1.000
_cell.angle_alpha   90.00
_cell.angle_beta   90.00
_cell.angle_gamma   90.00
#
_symmetry.space_group_name_H-M   'P 1'
#
loop_
_entity.id
_entity.type
_entity.pdbx_description
1 polymer ?
#
loop_
_entity_poly.entity_id
_entity_poly.type
_entity_poly.pdbx_seq_one_letter_code
_entity_poly.pdbx_strand_id
1 'polypeptide(L)'
;MGWRINMQWNLDQLRVFVSVAEQRSFSAVARQQRKAQSAISSAIAMLEDDLGVSLFQRSSGRQPTLTEAGEALLEEAREVLRQCERLNGRAMAMMRGQEAQLRVAQDEAMPYQALVESFGELAEQFPSLEVQLTSAAQGEVAHKLVERRADLGLLFYHDEIPEALERRVLGSVEMVTVCGIKHPLAAQPYVTCQQLAQHRQLLMSTQTSVYPGNEPASPQVWRADSFYVMSEWLVRDLGWAWLPRHVVQYSAYQGLMVELDSEWTPPALVVELVWRRDEPLGPAARWLAERFAVHLRAISGKSR
;
A
#
# COMPACT_ATOMS: atom_id res chain seq x y z
N MET A 1 -4.96 15.06 -33.53
CA MET A 1 -5.22 16.39 -32.95
C MET A 1 -3.94 16.84 -32.26
N GLY A 2 -3.15 17.74 -32.89
CA GLY A 2 -1.85 18.16 -32.37
C GLY A 2 -2.03 19.21 -31.28
N TRP A 3 -1.62 18.87 -30.07
CA TRP A 3 -1.50 19.82 -28.97
C TRP A 3 -0.33 20.76 -29.26
N ARG A 4 -0.57 21.88 -29.95
CA ARG A 4 0.39 22.99 -29.98
C ARG A 4 0.10 23.87 -28.76
N ILE A 5 0.61 23.46 -27.58
CA ILE A 5 0.78 24.39 -26.47
C ILE A 5 2.00 25.22 -26.83
N ASN A 6 1.78 26.46 -27.24
CA ASN A 6 2.86 27.40 -27.48
C ASN A 6 3.37 27.92 -26.13
N MET A 7 4.08 27.04 -25.36
CA MET A 7 4.71 27.44 -24.12
C MET A 7 5.93 28.28 -24.44
N GLN A 8 5.89 29.57 -24.09
CA GLN A 8 7.00 30.49 -24.24
C GLN A 8 7.91 30.46 -22.97
N TRP A 9 7.38 30.07 -21.82
CA TRP A 9 8.12 29.92 -20.57
C TRP A 9 8.82 28.55 -20.44
N ASN A 10 9.81 28.48 -19.53
CA ASN A 10 10.58 27.23 -19.31
C ASN A 10 10.66 26.85 -17.82
N LEU A 11 11.16 25.62 -17.56
CA LEU A 11 11.26 25.09 -16.20
C LEU A 11 12.17 25.88 -15.27
N ASP A 12 13.20 26.57 -15.80
CA ASP A 12 14.08 27.37 -14.96
C ASP A 12 13.37 28.62 -14.44
N GLN A 13 12.50 29.25 -15.26
CA GLN A 13 11.63 30.34 -14.81
C GLN A 13 10.65 29.87 -13.73
N LEU A 14 10.02 28.67 -13.86
CA LEU A 14 9.17 28.11 -12.82
C LEU A 14 9.95 27.84 -11.51
N ARG A 15 11.17 27.29 -11.61
CA ARG A 15 12.03 27.08 -10.42
C ARG A 15 12.36 28.40 -9.72
N VAL A 16 12.68 29.44 -10.47
CA VAL A 16 12.93 30.77 -9.92
C VAL A 16 11.68 31.30 -9.24
N PHE A 17 10.50 31.17 -9.86
CA PHE A 17 9.22 31.60 -9.29
C PHE A 17 8.94 30.93 -7.94
N VAL A 18 8.99 29.61 -7.88
CA VAL A 18 8.77 28.82 -6.64
C VAL A 18 9.80 29.24 -5.58
N SER A 19 11.09 29.32 -5.95
CA SER A 19 12.15 29.70 -5.00
C SER A 19 11.97 31.11 -4.43
N VAL A 20 11.56 32.09 -5.24
CA VAL A 20 11.31 33.49 -4.78
C VAL A 20 10.06 33.51 -3.88
N ALA A 21 9.01 32.75 -4.20
CA ALA A 21 7.81 32.65 -3.38
C ALA A 21 8.12 32.08 -1.98
N GLU A 22 8.93 31.03 -1.90
CA GLU A 22 9.31 30.35 -0.65
C GLU A 22 10.27 31.20 0.21
N GLN A 23 11.31 31.76 -0.40
CA GLN A 23 12.32 32.57 0.32
C GLN A 23 11.90 33.98 0.57
N ARG A 24 10.86 34.47 -0.10
CA ARG A 24 10.39 35.87 -0.06
C ARG A 24 11.51 36.87 -0.29
N SER A 25 12.49 36.51 -1.16
CA SER A 25 13.68 37.35 -1.40
C SER A 25 14.36 37.01 -2.72
N PHE A 26 14.34 37.95 -3.66
CA PHE A 26 15.08 37.85 -4.93
C PHE A 26 16.59 37.74 -4.72
N SER A 27 17.15 38.48 -3.75
CA SER A 27 18.58 38.48 -3.47
C SER A 27 19.06 37.20 -2.79
N ALA A 28 18.21 36.53 -1.97
CA ALA A 28 18.51 35.25 -1.37
C ALA A 28 18.56 34.15 -2.44
N VAL A 29 17.57 34.10 -3.33
CA VAL A 29 17.53 33.16 -4.45
C VAL A 29 18.73 33.38 -5.39
N ALA A 30 19.07 34.62 -5.70
CA ALA A 30 20.24 34.96 -6.52
C ALA A 30 21.54 34.38 -5.92
N ARG A 31 21.75 34.55 -4.62
CA ARG A 31 22.93 34.00 -3.92
C ARG A 31 22.91 32.45 -3.94
N GLN A 32 21.77 31.84 -3.65
CA GLN A 32 21.65 30.38 -3.66
C GLN A 32 21.95 29.81 -5.05
N GLN A 33 21.44 30.45 -6.12
CA GLN A 33 21.63 29.96 -7.48
C GLN A 33 22.94 30.47 -8.12
N ARG A 34 23.75 31.25 -7.40
CA ARG A 34 25.00 31.88 -7.90
C ARG A 34 24.77 32.71 -9.16
N LYS A 35 23.66 33.44 -9.21
CA LYS A 35 23.25 34.34 -10.31
C LYS A 35 23.17 35.76 -9.82
N ALA A 36 23.20 36.74 -10.75
CA ALA A 36 22.92 38.12 -10.43
C ALA A 36 21.42 38.29 -10.07
N GLN A 37 21.11 39.20 -9.14
CA GLN A 37 19.72 39.47 -8.76
C GLN A 37 18.90 39.97 -9.96
N SER A 38 19.51 40.73 -10.87
CA SER A 38 18.88 41.18 -12.12
C SER A 38 18.41 39.98 -12.99
N ALA A 39 19.19 38.90 -13.04
CA ALA A 39 18.82 37.68 -13.79
C ALA A 39 17.60 36.99 -13.19
N ILE A 40 17.51 36.92 -11.85
CA ILE A 40 16.33 36.37 -11.15
C ILE A 40 15.09 37.25 -11.42
N SER A 41 15.25 38.61 -11.34
CA SER A 41 14.15 39.53 -11.62
C SER A 41 13.69 39.46 -13.08
N SER A 42 14.62 39.35 -14.02
CA SER A 42 14.30 39.16 -15.45
C SER A 42 13.58 37.84 -15.72
N ALA A 43 13.99 36.75 -15.07
CA ALA A 43 13.33 35.45 -15.24
C ALA A 43 11.86 35.49 -14.77
N ILE A 44 11.58 36.19 -13.65
CA ILE A 44 10.19 36.39 -13.20
C ILE A 44 9.43 37.30 -14.16
N ALA A 45 9.99 38.42 -14.59
CA ALA A 45 9.32 39.33 -15.53
C ALA A 45 8.96 38.63 -16.85
N MET A 46 9.88 37.84 -17.40
CA MET A 46 9.61 37.05 -18.60
C MET A 46 8.50 36.00 -18.37
N LEU A 47 8.50 35.32 -17.20
CA LEU A 47 7.45 34.38 -16.87
C LEU A 47 6.07 35.07 -16.74
N GLU A 48 6.03 36.27 -16.12
CA GLU A 48 4.80 37.07 -16.00
C GLU A 48 4.31 37.51 -17.39
N ASP A 49 5.21 37.94 -18.26
CA ASP A 49 4.87 38.32 -19.62
C ASP A 49 4.33 37.14 -20.45
N ASP A 50 4.98 35.98 -20.35
CA ASP A 50 4.58 34.77 -21.05
C ASP A 50 3.24 34.20 -20.55
N LEU A 51 2.95 34.31 -19.25
CA LEU A 51 1.69 33.92 -18.64
C LEU A 51 0.59 34.97 -18.77
N GLY A 52 0.94 36.21 -19.06
CA GLY A 52 0.01 37.33 -19.17
C GLY A 52 -0.56 37.81 -17.83
N VAL A 53 0.07 37.44 -16.70
CA VAL A 53 -0.37 37.80 -15.34
C VAL A 53 0.81 38.15 -14.46
N SER A 54 0.64 39.10 -13.53
CA SER A 54 1.66 39.41 -12.51
C SER A 54 1.60 38.36 -11.40
N LEU A 55 2.74 37.78 -11.05
CA LEU A 55 2.87 36.78 -9.97
C LEU A 55 3.21 37.43 -8.63
N PHE A 56 3.94 38.57 -8.66
CA PHE A 56 4.31 39.30 -7.47
C PHE A 56 3.74 40.70 -7.48
N GLN A 57 3.42 41.26 -6.28
CA GLN A 57 2.98 42.63 -6.13
C GLN A 57 4.16 43.58 -6.37
N ARG A 58 3.94 44.62 -7.15
CA ARG A 58 4.94 45.67 -7.39
C ARG A 58 5.01 46.58 -6.16
N SER A 59 5.91 46.31 -5.24
CA SER A 59 6.18 47.18 -4.09
C SER A 59 7.67 47.45 -3.97
N SER A 60 8.06 48.75 -4.02
CA SER A 60 9.45 49.15 -3.88
C SER A 60 9.92 48.98 -2.43
N GLY A 61 11.02 48.21 -2.24
CA GLY A 61 11.72 48.15 -0.95
C GLY A 61 11.12 47.21 0.09
N ARG A 62 10.08 46.42 -0.22
CA ARG A 62 9.47 45.43 0.66
C ARG A 62 9.76 43.99 0.17
N GLN A 63 9.56 43.02 1.06
CA GLN A 63 9.61 41.60 0.67
C GLN A 63 8.60 41.30 -0.44
N PRO A 64 8.96 40.50 -1.46
CA PRO A 64 8.03 40.15 -2.51
C PRO A 64 6.86 39.37 -1.91
N THR A 65 5.64 39.83 -2.21
CA THR A 65 4.39 39.17 -1.86
C THR A 65 3.70 38.71 -3.13
N LEU A 66 3.07 37.54 -3.09
CA LEU A 66 2.34 37.03 -4.23
C LEU A 66 1.08 37.88 -4.50
N THR A 67 0.66 37.90 -5.75
CA THR A 67 -0.68 38.32 -6.16
C THR A 67 -1.63 37.13 -5.99
N GLU A 68 -2.96 37.34 -6.13
CA GLU A 68 -3.93 36.27 -6.16
C GLU A 68 -3.64 35.23 -7.28
N ALA A 69 -3.25 35.72 -8.46
CA ALA A 69 -2.80 34.86 -9.56
C ALA A 69 -1.51 34.10 -9.20
N GLY A 70 -0.56 34.80 -8.52
CA GLY A 70 0.68 34.16 -8.04
C GLY A 70 0.42 33.04 -7.04
N GLU A 71 -0.52 33.22 -6.11
CA GLU A 71 -0.91 32.18 -5.14
C GLU A 71 -1.54 30.96 -5.84
N ALA A 72 -2.46 31.20 -6.77
CA ALA A 72 -3.10 30.14 -7.54
C ALA A 72 -2.09 29.36 -8.40
N LEU A 73 -1.19 30.05 -9.09
CA LEU A 73 -0.21 29.42 -9.99
C LEU A 73 0.98 28.79 -9.26
N LEU A 74 1.22 29.11 -7.99
CA LEU A 74 2.33 28.55 -7.23
C LEU A 74 2.18 27.03 -7.05
N GLU A 75 0.98 26.55 -6.73
CA GLU A 75 0.75 25.12 -6.57
C GLU A 75 0.86 24.38 -7.90
N GLU A 76 0.38 24.97 -9.00
CA GLU A 76 0.52 24.40 -10.33
C GLU A 76 2.00 24.32 -10.76
N ALA A 77 2.77 25.37 -10.48
CA ALA A 77 4.20 25.39 -10.75
C ALA A 77 4.96 24.33 -9.97
N ARG A 78 4.62 24.15 -8.69
CA ARG A 78 5.19 23.09 -7.85
C ARG A 78 4.88 21.71 -8.42
N GLU A 79 3.65 21.49 -8.87
CA GLU A 79 3.24 20.20 -9.44
C GLU A 79 4.02 19.89 -10.72
N VAL A 80 4.17 20.85 -11.62
CA VAL A 80 4.98 20.67 -12.84
C VAL A 80 6.42 20.31 -12.49
N LEU A 81 7.04 20.99 -11.51
CA LEU A 81 8.40 20.67 -11.07
C LEU A 81 8.49 19.27 -10.45
N ARG A 82 7.55 18.86 -9.62
CA ARG A 82 7.47 17.48 -9.07
C ARG A 82 7.37 16.44 -10.18
N GLN A 83 6.57 16.68 -11.22
CA GLN A 83 6.47 15.77 -12.38
C GLN A 83 7.79 15.65 -13.13
N CYS A 84 8.54 16.76 -13.28
CA CYS A 84 9.86 16.71 -13.90
C CYS A 84 10.88 15.93 -13.05
N GLU A 85 10.85 16.09 -11.73
CA GLU A 85 11.69 15.30 -10.81
C GLU A 85 11.34 13.81 -10.88
N ARG A 86 10.06 13.47 -10.94
CA ARG A 86 9.60 12.08 -11.16
C ARG A 86 10.12 11.50 -12.47
N LEU A 87 10.01 12.26 -13.56
CA LEU A 87 10.53 11.83 -14.86
C LEU A 87 12.03 11.54 -14.79
N ASN A 88 12.80 12.46 -14.21
CA ASN A 88 14.24 12.29 -14.05
C ASN A 88 14.57 11.09 -13.16
N GLY A 89 13.87 10.93 -12.04
CA GLY A 89 14.03 9.78 -11.14
C GLY A 89 13.79 8.45 -11.85
N ARG A 90 12.72 8.34 -12.66
CA ARG A 90 12.42 7.16 -13.46
C ARG A 90 13.51 6.87 -14.51
N ALA A 91 13.97 7.89 -15.21
CA ALA A 91 15.04 7.73 -16.20
C ALA A 91 16.32 7.21 -15.55
N MET A 92 16.68 7.74 -14.38
CA MET A 92 17.84 7.28 -13.62
C MET A 92 17.68 5.86 -13.06
N ALA A 93 16.48 5.50 -12.61
CA ALA A 93 16.17 4.13 -12.19
C ALA A 93 16.34 3.14 -13.34
N MET A 94 15.80 3.45 -14.52
CA MET A 94 15.94 2.64 -15.73
C MET A 94 17.41 2.46 -16.13
N MET A 95 18.23 3.52 -16.06
CA MET A 95 19.67 3.45 -16.32
C MET A 95 20.43 2.52 -15.35
N ARG A 96 19.92 2.35 -14.14
CA ARG A 96 20.47 1.45 -13.11
C ARG A 96 19.86 0.05 -13.13
N GLY A 97 18.98 -0.25 -14.10
CA GLY A 97 18.26 -1.52 -14.17
C GLY A 97 17.27 -1.72 -13.00
N GLN A 98 16.76 -0.63 -12.40
CA GLN A 98 15.73 -0.66 -11.37
C GLN A 98 14.36 -0.56 -12.01
N GLU A 99 13.33 -1.14 -11.36
CA GLU A 99 11.95 -0.99 -11.78
C GLU A 99 11.50 0.48 -11.64
N ALA A 100 10.80 0.99 -12.65
CA ALA A 100 10.12 2.28 -12.59
C ALA A 100 8.74 2.17 -11.95
N GLN A 101 8.15 0.97 -11.99
CA GLN A 101 6.85 0.63 -11.43
C GLN A 101 6.89 -0.78 -10.84
N LEU A 102 6.22 -0.98 -9.73
CA LEU A 102 6.00 -2.28 -9.09
C LEU A 102 4.51 -2.45 -8.78
N ARG A 103 3.89 -3.45 -9.41
CA ARG A 103 2.49 -3.80 -9.18
C ARG A 103 2.43 -5.02 -8.28
N VAL A 104 1.91 -4.83 -7.08
CA VAL A 104 1.78 -5.87 -6.06
C VAL A 104 0.31 -6.26 -5.94
N ALA A 105 0.01 -7.54 -6.06
CA ALA A 105 -1.28 -8.11 -5.69
C ALA A 105 -1.15 -8.85 -4.38
N GLN A 106 -2.14 -8.73 -3.50
CA GLN A 106 -2.12 -9.42 -2.22
C GLN A 106 -3.48 -10.01 -1.90
N ASP A 107 -3.49 -11.09 -1.11
CA ASP A 107 -4.70 -11.52 -0.43
C ASP A 107 -5.15 -10.43 0.56
N GLU A 108 -6.46 -10.20 0.66
CA GLU A 108 -7.00 -9.10 1.50
C GLU A 108 -6.64 -9.23 2.98
N ALA A 109 -6.44 -10.46 3.45
CA ALA A 109 -6.12 -10.74 4.86
C ALA A 109 -4.60 -10.83 5.13
N MET A 110 -3.76 -10.33 4.24
CA MET A 110 -2.33 -10.18 4.55
C MET A 110 -2.12 -9.29 5.79
N PRO A 111 -1.13 -9.61 6.66
CA PRO A 111 -0.87 -8.85 7.87
C PRO A 111 -0.58 -7.38 7.56
N TYR A 112 -1.55 -6.52 7.88
CA TYR A 112 -1.53 -5.10 7.49
C TYR A 112 -0.31 -4.36 8.06
N GLN A 113 0.08 -4.68 9.30
CA GLN A 113 1.25 -4.06 9.92
C GLN A 113 2.54 -4.40 9.15
N ALA A 114 2.73 -5.68 8.77
CA ALA A 114 3.90 -6.08 7.99
C ALA A 114 3.95 -5.39 6.62
N LEU A 115 2.78 -5.19 5.99
CA LEU A 115 2.68 -4.46 4.73
C LEU A 115 3.08 -3.00 4.88
N VAL A 116 2.44 -2.28 5.80
CA VAL A 116 2.67 -0.84 5.99
C VAL A 116 4.14 -0.54 6.32
N GLU A 117 4.75 -1.31 7.23
CA GLU A 117 6.16 -1.17 7.57
C GLU A 117 7.06 -1.43 6.35
N SER A 118 6.80 -2.51 5.60
CA SER A 118 7.58 -2.85 4.41
C SER A 118 7.47 -1.80 3.30
N PHE A 119 6.27 -1.26 3.06
CA PHE A 119 6.06 -0.22 2.06
C PHE A 119 6.63 1.14 2.51
N GLY A 120 6.60 1.45 3.81
CA GLY A 120 7.26 2.63 4.36
C GLY A 120 8.77 2.61 4.08
N GLU A 121 9.43 1.51 4.40
CA GLU A 121 10.86 1.32 4.13
C GLU A 121 11.15 1.27 2.61
N LEU A 122 10.25 0.70 1.79
CA LEU A 122 10.38 0.68 0.33
C LEU A 122 10.40 2.09 -0.25
N ALA A 123 9.53 2.98 0.25
CA ALA A 123 9.46 4.37 -0.20
C ALA A 123 10.76 5.14 0.08
N GLU A 124 11.43 4.84 1.19
CA GLU A 124 12.74 5.42 1.53
C GLU A 124 13.85 4.88 0.63
N GLN A 125 13.86 3.57 0.37
CA GLN A 125 14.91 2.89 -0.41
C GLN A 125 14.79 3.16 -1.92
N PHE A 126 13.55 3.30 -2.43
CA PHE A 126 13.24 3.50 -3.86
C PHE A 126 12.30 4.70 -4.07
N PRO A 127 12.73 5.93 -3.79
CA PRO A 127 11.86 7.11 -3.75
C PRO A 127 11.23 7.47 -5.11
N SER A 128 11.76 6.96 -6.21
CA SER A 128 11.24 7.21 -7.56
C SER A 128 10.36 6.06 -8.09
N LEU A 129 10.20 4.98 -7.31
CA LEU A 129 9.39 3.84 -7.69
C LEU A 129 7.90 4.18 -7.59
N GLU A 130 7.16 3.92 -8.67
CA GLU A 130 5.71 3.92 -8.60
C GLU A 130 5.22 2.58 -8.10
N VAL A 131 4.39 2.58 -7.06
CA VAL A 131 3.84 1.35 -6.49
C VAL A 131 2.33 1.32 -6.66
N GLN A 132 1.83 0.20 -7.17
CA GLN A 132 0.41 -0.11 -7.19
C GLN A 132 0.16 -1.35 -6.33
N LEU A 133 -0.59 -1.19 -5.23
CA LEU A 133 -1.04 -2.30 -4.39
C LEU A 133 -2.51 -2.59 -4.68
N THR A 134 -2.83 -3.86 -4.96
CA THR A 134 -4.19 -4.33 -5.20
C THR A 134 -4.50 -5.48 -4.26
N SER A 135 -5.56 -5.34 -3.46
CA SER A 135 -6.12 -6.45 -2.71
C SER A 135 -7.02 -7.28 -3.62
N ALA A 136 -6.99 -8.58 -3.45
CA ALA A 136 -7.78 -9.53 -4.22
C ALA A 136 -8.28 -10.65 -3.30
N ALA A 137 -9.42 -11.23 -3.65
CA ALA A 137 -9.87 -12.45 -3.02
C ALA A 137 -8.91 -13.58 -3.36
N GLN A 138 -8.92 -14.59 -2.50
CA GLN A 138 -8.10 -15.78 -2.68
C GLN A 138 -8.28 -16.41 -4.07
N GLY A 139 -7.18 -16.80 -4.69
CA GLY A 139 -7.15 -17.34 -6.06
C GLY A 139 -7.00 -16.27 -7.15
N GLU A 140 -7.50 -15.05 -6.97
CA GLU A 140 -7.36 -13.97 -7.94
C GLU A 140 -5.95 -13.40 -8.02
N VAL A 141 -5.15 -13.46 -6.93
CA VAL A 141 -3.77 -12.98 -6.92
C VAL A 141 -2.95 -13.70 -8.00
N ALA A 142 -3.05 -15.03 -8.08
CA ALA A 142 -2.35 -15.83 -9.09
C ALA A 142 -2.81 -15.46 -10.52
N HIS A 143 -4.11 -15.27 -10.73
CA HIS A 143 -4.63 -14.83 -12.03
C HIS A 143 -4.10 -13.46 -12.46
N LYS A 144 -4.03 -12.48 -11.54
CA LYS A 144 -3.46 -11.16 -11.84
C LYS A 144 -2.00 -11.23 -12.29
N LEU A 145 -1.22 -12.17 -11.75
CA LEU A 145 0.16 -12.41 -12.17
C LEU A 145 0.21 -13.02 -13.58
N VAL A 146 -0.58 -14.05 -13.87
CA VAL A 146 -0.65 -14.68 -15.19
C VAL A 146 -1.09 -13.67 -16.26
N GLU A 147 -2.07 -12.85 -15.95
CA GLU A 147 -2.57 -11.78 -16.84
C GLU A 147 -1.63 -10.56 -16.95
N ARG A 148 -0.46 -10.60 -16.29
CA ARG A 148 0.51 -9.49 -16.26
C ARG A 148 -0.07 -8.19 -15.69
N ARG A 149 -1.07 -8.29 -14.80
CA ARG A 149 -1.68 -7.16 -14.08
C ARG A 149 -1.00 -6.92 -12.73
N ALA A 150 -0.16 -7.85 -12.28
CA ALA A 150 0.73 -7.72 -11.14
C ALA A 150 2.11 -8.30 -11.48
N ASP A 151 3.13 -7.82 -10.80
CA ASP A 151 4.53 -8.28 -10.96
C ASP A 151 4.91 -9.23 -9.81
N LEU A 152 4.30 -9.00 -8.64
CA LEU A 152 4.54 -9.70 -7.38
C LEU A 152 3.20 -10.02 -6.72
N GLY A 153 3.06 -11.23 -6.18
CA GLY A 153 1.90 -11.68 -5.42
C GLY A 153 2.27 -12.07 -3.99
N LEU A 154 1.46 -11.65 -3.03
CA LEU A 154 1.48 -12.14 -1.65
C LEU A 154 0.16 -12.86 -1.40
N LEU A 155 0.22 -14.17 -1.11
CA LEU A 155 -0.97 -14.97 -0.91
C LEU A 155 -0.77 -16.01 0.20
N PHE A 156 -1.87 -16.53 0.71
CA PHE A 156 -1.81 -17.72 1.54
C PHE A 156 -1.63 -18.96 0.68
N TYR A 157 -0.92 -19.95 1.23
CA TYR A 157 -0.60 -21.20 0.54
C TYR A 157 -1.85 -21.84 -0.09
N HIS A 158 -1.67 -22.27 -1.35
CA HIS A 158 -2.62 -23.09 -2.09
C HIS A 158 -1.92 -24.33 -2.62
N ASP A 159 -2.64 -25.44 -2.66
CA ASP A 159 -2.11 -26.67 -3.24
C ASP A 159 -1.78 -26.50 -4.72
N GLU A 160 -2.62 -25.79 -5.44
CA GLU A 160 -2.49 -25.57 -6.88
C GLU A 160 -2.22 -24.09 -7.21
N ILE A 161 -1.08 -23.81 -7.82
CA ILE A 161 -0.80 -22.54 -8.50
C ILE A 161 -0.48 -22.84 -9.97
N PRO A 162 -0.79 -21.91 -10.91
CA PRO A 162 -0.45 -22.06 -12.32
C PRO A 162 1.04 -22.36 -12.53
N GLU A 163 1.37 -23.31 -13.42
CA GLU A 163 2.76 -23.70 -13.74
C GLU A 163 3.66 -22.52 -14.22
N ALA A 164 3.03 -21.49 -14.78
CA ALA A 164 3.72 -20.25 -15.20
C ALA A 164 4.28 -19.43 -14.03
N LEU A 165 3.90 -19.77 -12.78
CA LEU A 165 4.33 -19.04 -11.60
C LEU A 165 5.38 -19.83 -10.82
N GLU A 166 6.22 -19.09 -10.11
CA GLU A 166 7.12 -19.57 -9.07
C GLU A 166 6.63 -19.08 -7.71
N ARG A 167 6.97 -19.81 -6.65
CA ARG A 167 6.62 -19.47 -5.30
C ARG A 167 7.75 -19.65 -4.31
N ARG A 168 7.72 -18.86 -3.24
CA ARG A 168 8.64 -18.94 -2.10
C ARG A 168 7.89 -18.65 -0.80
N VAL A 169 8.04 -19.52 0.19
CA VAL A 169 7.51 -19.30 1.53
C VAL A 169 8.21 -18.11 2.19
N LEU A 170 7.43 -17.19 2.75
CA LEU A 170 7.93 -16.02 3.50
C LEU A 170 7.79 -16.21 5.01
N GLY A 171 6.78 -16.94 5.46
CA GLY A 171 6.44 -17.20 6.85
C GLY A 171 5.07 -17.79 6.98
N SER A 172 4.45 -17.61 8.13
CA SER A 172 3.08 -18.04 8.40
C SER A 172 2.38 -17.09 9.35
N VAL A 173 1.05 -17.13 9.35
CA VAL A 173 0.19 -16.43 10.31
C VAL A 173 -0.56 -17.45 11.14
N GLU A 174 -0.67 -17.18 12.43
CA GLU A 174 -1.36 -18.04 13.38
C GLU A 174 -2.87 -17.90 13.20
N MET A 175 -3.57 -19.03 13.27
CA MET A 175 -5.02 -19.10 13.23
C MET A 175 -5.54 -19.30 14.66
N VAL A 176 -6.66 -18.66 14.97
CA VAL A 176 -7.33 -18.76 16.28
C VAL A 176 -8.80 -19.06 16.13
N THR A 177 -9.36 -19.76 17.11
CA THR A 177 -10.82 -19.95 17.23
C THR A 177 -11.37 -18.70 17.91
N VAL A 178 -12.41 -18.09 17.33
CA VAL A 178 -12.91 -16.79 17.79
C VAL A 178 -14.42 -16.69 17.70
N CYS A 179 -15.02 -15.95 18.63
CA CYS A 179 -16.44 -15.55 18.56
C CYS A 179 -16.61 -14.09 19.06
N GLY A 180 -17.83 -13.55 18.91
CA GLY A 180 -18.16 -12.27 19.53
C GLY A 180 -18.20 -12.36 21.07
N ILE A 181 -17.97 -11.24 21.76
CA ILE A 181 -17.86 -11.22 23.23
C ILE A 181 -19.15 -11.61 23.96
N LYS A 182 -20.33 -11.49 23.31
CA LYS A 182 -21.64 -11.86 23.87
C LYS A 182 -22.10 -13.24 23.42
N HIS A 183 -21.34 -13.91 22.60
CA HIS A 183 -21.66 -15.25 22.13
C HIS A 183 -21.60 -16.24 23.29
N PRO A 184 -22.48 -17.28 23.38
CA PRO A 184 -22.48 -18.25 24.47
C PRO A 184 -21.14 -18.95 24.70
N LEU A 185 -20.35 -19.19 23.67
CA LEU A 185 -19.01 -19.78 23.75
C LEU A 185 -18.00 -18.89 24.47
N ALA A 186 -18.17 -17.56 24.47
CA ALA A 186 -17.26 -16.62 25.12
C ALA A 186 -17.21 -16.79 26.64
N ALA A 187 -18.26 -17.32 27.25
CA ALA A 187 -18.33 -17.59 28.68
C ALA A 187 -17.68 -18.93 29.10
N GLN A 188 -17.23 -19.74 28.16
CA GLN A 188 -16.62 -21.04 28.42
C GLN A 188 -15.11 -20.90 28.63
N PRO A 189 -14.53 -21.45 29.69
CA PRO A 189 -13.08 -21.41 29.89
C PRO A 189 -12.31 -22.28 28.92
N TYR A 190 -12.95 -23.28 28.34
CA TYR A 190 -12.43 -24.20 27.33
C TYR A 190 -13.58 -24.72 26.48
N VAL A 191 -13.39 -24.79 25.17
CA VAL A 191 -14.45 -25.14 24.20
C VAL A 191 -14.10 -26.42 23.48
N THR A 192 -14.98 -27.45 23.61
CA THR A 192 -14.83 -28.73 22.89
C THR A 192 -15.35 -28.66 21.47
N CYS A 193 -14.90 -29.58 20.61
CA CYS A 193 -15.45 -29.74 19.25
C CYS A 193 -16.96 -29.96 19.25
N GLN A 194 -17.49 -30.70 20.24
CA GLN A 194 -18.93 -30.90 20.38
C GLN A 194 -19.69 -29.61 20.66
N GLN A 195 -19.13 -28.70 21.49
CA GLN A 195 -19.75 -27.40 21.76
C GLN A 195 -19.67 -26.49 20.52
N LEU A 196 -18.54 -26.50 19.79
CA LEU A 196 -18.41 -25.77 18.52
C LEU A 196 -19.47 -26.21 17.51
N ALA A 197 -19.72 -27.54 17.40
CA ALA A 197 -20.70 -28.11 16.48
C ALA A 197 -22.17 -27.72 16.79
N GLN A 198 -22.47 -27.28 18.00
CA GLN A 198 -23.80 -26.80 18.39
C GLN A 198 -24.11 -25.37 17.96
N HIS A 199 -23.09 -24.64 17.55
CA HIS A 199 -23.20 -23.24 17.14
C HIS A 199 -22.83 -23.05 15.66
N ARG A 200 -23.36 -22.00 15.04
CA ARG A 200 -23.06 -21.67 13.64
C ARG A 200 -21.58 -21.39 13.47
N GLN A 201 -20.99 -22.07 12.49
CA GLN A 201 -19.63 -21.79 12.02
C GLN A 201 -19.65 -20.83 10.84
N LEU A 202 -18.80 -19.83 10.88
CA LEU A 202 -18.53 -18.92 9.76
C LEU A 202 -17.27 -19.42 9.06
N LEU A 203 -17.39 -19.75 7.78
CA LEU A 203 -16.30 -20.32 6.97
C LEU A 203 -15.94 -19.40 5.81
N MET A 204 -14.67 -19.44 5.43
CA MET A 204 -14.22 -18.80 4.21
C MET A 204 -14.81 -19.53 2.99
N SER A 205 -15.42 -18.75 2.08
CA SER A 205 -15.86 -19.26 0.79
C SER A 205 -14.71 -19.14 -0.19
N THR A 206 -14.18 -20.26 -0.64
CA THR A 206 -13.13 -20.31 -1.65
C THR A 206 -13.69 -20.94 -2.93
N GLN A 207 -13.43 -20.33 -4.08
CA GLN A 207 -13.89 -20.88 -5.37
C GLN A 207 -13.00 -22.02 -5.86
N THR A 208 -11.76 -22.12 -5.41
CA THR A 208 -10.75 -22.98 -6.04
C THR A 208 -9.96 -23.87 -5.08
N SER A 209 -9.96 -23.63 -3.78
CA SER A 209 -9.19 -24.47 -2.86
C SER A 209 -9.73 -24.45 -1.43
N VAL A 210 -9.53 -25.55 -0.73
CA VAL A 210 -9.85 -25.66 0.69
C VAL A 210 -8.60 -25.29 1.47
N TYR A 211 -8.68 -24.25 2.31
CA TYR A 211 -7.63 -24.02 3.31
C TYR A 211 -7.58 -25.21 4.26
N PRO A 212 -6.42 -25.61 4.71
CA PRO A 212 -6.32 -26.48 5.87
C PRO A 212 -7.12 -25.86 7.03
N GLY A 213 -8.16 -26.55 7.50
CA GLY A 213 -9.02 -26.02 8.56
C GLY A 213 -10.26 -25.25 8.10
N ASN A 214 -10.54 -25.17 6.80
CA ASN A 214 -11.80 -24.60 6.29
C ASN A 214 -12.90 -25.68 6.14
N GLU A 215 -12.74 -26.81 6.79
CA GLU A 215 -13.71 -27.89 6.81
C GLU A 215 -14.85 -27.57 7.78
N PRO A 216 -16.11 -27.91 7.44
CA PRO A 216 -17.22 -27.68 8.34
C PRO A 216 -17.11 -28.53 9.60
N ALA A 217 -16.98 -27.90 10.76
CA ALA A 217 -17.04 -28.52 12.08
C ALA A 217 -18.43 -28.38 12.73
N SER A 218 -19.36 -27.67 12.08
CA SER A 218 -20.74 -27.50 12.49
C SER A 218 -21.71 -27.85 11.35
N PRO A 219 -22.88 -28.41 11.63
CA PRO A 219 -23.94 -28.60 10.63
C PRO A 219 -24.57 -27.25 10.18
N GLN A 220 -24.38 -26.19 10.95
CA GLN A 220 -24.85 -24.82 10.62
C GLN A 220 -23.68 -23.99 10.13
N VAL A 221 -23.63 -23.74 8.83
CA VAL A 221 -22.52 -23.01 8.21
C VAL A 221 -23.01 -21.80 7.43
N TRP A 222 -22.38 -20.65 7.66
CA TRP A 222 -22.43 -19.52 6.75
C TRP A 222 -21.07 -19.32 6.11
N ARG A 223 -21.06 -18.83 4.87
CA ARG A 223 -19.83 -18.62 4.10
C ARG A 223 -19.72 -17.19 3.62
N ALA A 224 -18.51 -16.63 3.70
CA ALA A 224 -18.12 -15.35 3.11
C ALA A 224 -16.77 -15.51 2.43
N ASP A 225 -16.50 -14.70 1.44
CA ASP A 225 -15.23 -14.63 0.70
C ASP A 225 -14.26 -13.60 1.28
N SER A 226 -14.58 -13.03 2.44
CA SER A 226 -13.81 -12.01 3.13
C SER A 226 -13.74 -12.29 4.63
N PHE A 227 -12.53 -12.30 5.19
CA PHE A 227 -12.31 -12.38 6.64
C PHE A 227 -12.89 -11.18 7.38
N TYR A 228 -12.92 -10.00 6.76
CA TYR A 228 -13.50 -8.80 7.36
C TYR A 228 -15.03 -8.90 7.44
N VAL A 229 -15.70 -9.44 6.42
CA VAL A 229 -17.15 -9.71 6.48
C VAL A 229 -17.46 -10.73 7.59
N MET A 230 -16.65 -11.78 7.71
CA MET A 230 -16.77 -12.75 8.80
C MET A 230 -16.59 -12.08 10.17
N SER A 231 -15.61 -11.16 10.30
CA SER A 231 -15.39 -10.40 11.54
C SER A 231 -16.61 -9.56 11.92
N GLU A 232 -17.26 -8.91 10.96
CA GLU A 232 -18.51 -8.15 11.20
C GLU A 232 -19.66 -9.05 11.69
N TRP A 233 -19.74 -10.28 11.18
CA TRP A 233 -20.71 -11.26 11.67
C TRP A 233 -20.38 -11.75 13.08
N LEU A 234 -19.10 -11.95 13.39
CA LEU A 234 -18.64 -12.34 14.74
C LEU A 234 -18.94 -11.26 15.78
N VAL A 235 -18.67 -9.99 15.46
CA VAL A 235 -19.00 -8.86 16.34
C VAL A 235 -20.49 -8.79 16.69
N ARG A 236 -21.35 -9.36 15.85
CA ARG A 236 -22.81 -9.45 16.05
C ARG A 236 -23.24 -10.79 16.68
N ASP A 237 -22.30 -11.57 17.18
CA ASP A 237 -22.54 -12.87 17.83
C ASP A 237 -23.27 -13.89 16.93
N LEU A 238 -23.11 -13.81 15.60
CA LEU A 238 -23.80 -14.67 14.65
C LEU A 238 -23.24 -16.07 14.55
N GLY A 239 -22.10 -16.33 15.18
CA GLY A 239 -21.44 -17.61 15.20
C GLY A 239 -20.01 -17.53 15.69
N TRP A 240 -19.22 -18.56 15.36
CA TRP A 240 -17.80 -18.63 15.63
C TRP A 240 -17.03 -18.92 14.33
N ALA A 241 -15.73 -18.63 14.31
CA ALA A 241 -14.88 -18.83 13.15
C ALA A 241 -13.44 -19.16 13.55
N TRP A 242 -12.68 -19.65 12.57
CA TRP A 242 -11.24 -19.62 12.58
C TRP A 242 -10.76 -18.41 11.77
N LEU A 243 -10.04 -17.51 12.41
CA LEU A 243 -9.49 -16.32 11.78
C LEU A 243 -7.97 -16.22 12.00
N PRO A 244 -7.25 -15.57 11.09
CA PRO A 244 -5.89 -15.15 11.36
C PRO A 244 -5.85 -14.23 12.59
N ARG A 245 -4.96 -14.49 13.56
CA ARG A 245 -4.89 -13.73 14.82
C ARG A 245 -4.74 -12.22 14.59
N HIS A 246 -3.97 -11.81 13.58
CA HIS A 246 -3.79 -10.37 13.29
C HIS A 246 -5.08 -9.68 12.81
N VAL A 247 -6.04 -10.42 12.22
CA VAL A 247 -7.37 -9.90 11.89
C VAL A 247 -8.19 -9.64 13.15
N VAL A 248 -8.12 -10.57 14.12
CA VAL A 248 -8.80 -10.42 15.42
C VAL A 248 -8.22 -9.25 16.22
N GLN A 249 -6.91 -9.08 16.16
CA GLN A 249 -6.17 -8.00 16.84
C GLN A 249 -6.25 -6.65 16.14
N TYR A 250 -6.92 -6.56 14.99
CA TYR A 250 -7.09 -5.30 14.29
C TYR A 250 -7.85 -4.30 15.17
N SER A 251 -7.37 -3.05 15.21
CA SER A 251 -7.84 -2.04 16.17
C SER A 251 -9.35 -1.81 16.14
N ALA A 252 -10.00 -1.97 14.98
CA ALA A 252 -11.44 -1.83 14.82
C ALA A 252 -12.26 -2.92 15.56
N TYR A 253 -11.65 -4.07 15.85
CA TYR A 253 -12.30 -5.21 16.50
C TYR A 253 -11.88 -5.41 17.95
N GLN A 254 -11.02 -4.54 18.47
CA GLN A 254 -10.48 -4.63 19.81
C GLN A 254 -11.59 -4.60 20.86
N GLY A 255 -11.67 -5.65 21.69
CA GLY A 255 -12.70 -5.79 22.72
C GLY A 255 -14.10 -6.19 22.22
N LEU A 256 -14.26 -6.47 20.90
CA LEU A 256 -15.53 -6.90 20.31
C LEU A 256 -15.57 -8.40 20.01
N MET A 257 -14.41 -9.05 19.93
CA MET A 257 -14.24 -10.49 19.75
C MET A 257 -13.35 -11.06 20.82
N VAL A 258 -13.43 -12.35 21.07
CA VAL A 258 -12.63 -13.10 22.03
C VAL A 258 -12.06 -14.36 21.37
N GLU A 259 -10.77 -14.60 21.61
CA GLU A 259 -10.11 -15.87 21.29
C GLU A 259 -10.58 -16.93 22.27
N LEU A 260 -10.97 -18.09 21.75
CA LEU A 260 -11.42 -19.22 22.54
C LEU A 260 -10.28 -20.21 22.72
N ASP A 261 -10.05 -20.63 23.95
CA ASP A 261 -9.26 -21.83 24.21
C ASP A 261 -10.09 -23.04 23.81
N SER A 262 -9.67 -23.75 22.75
CA SER A 262 -10.48 -24.79 22.13
C SER A 262 -9.70 -26.06 21.88
N GLU A 263 -10.43 -27.18 21.90
CA GLU A 263 -9.90 -28.53 21.70
C GLU A 263 -9.14 -28.69 20.37
N TRP A 264 -9.52 -27.91 19.37
CA TRP A 264 -8.88 -27.92 18.07
C TRP A 264 -8.77 -26.52 17.47
N THR A 265 -7.64 -26.24 16.91
CA THR A 265 -7.36 -25.00 16.17
C THR A 265 -6.69 -25.35 14.84
N PRO A 266 -7.04 -24.70 13.74
CA PRO A 266 -6.42 -25.01 12.47
C PRO A 266 -4.92 -24.68 12.47
N PRO A 267 -4.14 -25.34 11.61
CA PRO A 267 -2.73 -25.01 11.45
C PRO A 267 -2.56 -23.57 10.97
N ALA A 268 -1.39 -23.01 11.24
CA ALA A 268 -1.03 -21.69 10.75
C ALA A 268 -1.10 -21.63 9.23
N LEU A 269 -1.60 -20.51 8.70
CA LEU A 269 -1.62 -20.26 7.26
C LEU A 269 -0.23 -19.85 6.79
N VAL A 270 0.32 -20.57 5.83
CA VAL A 270 1.59 -20.25 5.20
C VAL A 270 1.41 -19.07 4.24
N VAL A 271 2.30 -18.08 4.35
CA VAL A 271 2.34 -16.92 3.48
C VAL A 271 3.40 -17.13 2.43
N GLU A 272 3.02 -16.98 1.18
CA GLU A 272 3.88 -17.16 0.03
C GLU A 272 4.03 -15.88 -0.79
N LEU A 273 5.23 -15.72 -1.31
CA LEU A 273 5.56 -14.84 -2.42
C LEU A 273 5.39 -15.62 -3.71
N VAL A 274 4.73 -15.01 -4.70
CA VAL A 274 4.50 -15.62 -6.01
C VAL A 274 4.84 -14.62 -7.12
N TRP A 275 5.49 -15.09 -8.18
CA TRP A 275 5.86 -14.28 -9.35
C TRP A 275 5.88 -15.13 -10.62
N ARG A 276 5.96 -14.49 -11.79
CA ARG A 276 6.06 -15.22 -13.06
C ARG A 276 7.45 -15.84 -13.23
N ARG A 277 7.48 -17.08 -13.69
CA ARG A 277 8.71 -17.83 -13.94
C ARG A 277 9.56 -17.22 -15.07
N ASP A 278 8.90 -16.68 -16.11
CA ASP A 278 9.55 -16.08 -17.28
C ASP A 278 10.06 -14.65 -17.01
N GLU A 279 9.74 -14.08 -15.85
CA GLU A 279 10.10 -12.71 -15.50
C GLU A 279 10.64 -12.65 -14.07
N PRO A 280 11.98 -12.72 -13.90
CA PRO A 280 12.58 -12.71 -12.58
C PRO A 280 12.32 -11.39 -11.87
N LEU A 281 12.15 -11.46 -10.55
CA LEU A 281 11.91 -10.28 -9.71
C LEU A 281 13.05 -9.27 -9.85
N GLY A 282 12.70 -8.03 -10.06
CA GLY A 282 13.62 -6.91 -10.05
C GLY A 282 14.12 -6.55 -8.65
N PRO A 283 15.06 -5.59 -8.54
CA PRO A 283 15.68 -5.21 -7.26
C PRO A 283 14.67 -4.76 -6.20
N ALA A 284 13.68 -3.92 -6.57
CA ALA A 284 12.68 -3.41 -5.65
C ALA A 284 11.72 -4.50 -5.18
N ALA A 285 11.27 -5.37 -6.10
CA ALA A 285 10.41 -6.50 -5.78
C ALA A 285 11.09 -7.49 -4.81
N ARG A 286 12.35 -7.84 -5.05
CA ARG A 286 13.14 -8.71 -4.15
C ARG A 286 13.31 -8.09 -2.78
N TRP A 287 13.66 -6.82 -2.74
CA TRP A 287 13.85 -6.09 -1.50
C TRP A 287 12.56 -6.03 -0.67
N LEU A 288 11.42 -5.68 -1.30
CA LEU A 288 10.11 -5.68 -0.65
C LEU A 288 9.77 -7.04 -0.05
N ALA A 289 9.98 -8.12 -0.81
CA ALA A 289 9.70 -9.47 -0.35
C ALA A 289 10.54 -9.88 0.88
N GLU A 290 11.82 -9.48 0.92
CA GLU A 290 12.70 -9.73 2.05
C GLU A 290 12.27 -8.94 3.30
N ARG A 291 11.93 -7.66 3.14
CA ARG A 291 11.45 -6.82 4.25
C ARG A 291 10.13 -7.32 4.79
N PHE A 292 9.18 -7.65 3.90
CA PHE A 292 7.91 -8.22 4.31
C PHE A 292 8.10 -9.52 5.11
N ALA A 293 8.99 -10.41 4.69
CA ALA A 293 9.29 -11.63 5.44
C ALA A 293 9.90 -11.35 6.83
N VAL A 294 10.66 -10.27 7.00
CA VAL A 294 11.19 -9.84 8.30
C VAL A 294 10.06 -9.38 9.21
N HIS A 295 9.20 -8.47 8.73
CA HIS A 295 8.09 -7.93 9.51
C HIS A 295 7.03 -9.01 9.82
N LEU A 296 6.77 -9.92 8.88
CA LEU A 296 5.88 -11.06 9.08
C LEU A 296 6.35 -11.94 10.25
N ARG A 297 7.64 -12.27 10.30
CA ARG A 297 8.22 -13.06 11.41
C ARG A 297 8.17 -12.33 12.74
N ALA A 298 8.35 -11.01 12.75
CA ALA A 298 8.26 -10.21 13.96
C ALA A 298 6.84 -10.19 14.57
N ILE A 299 5.81 -10.28 13.74
CA ILE A 299 4.41 -10.39 14.18
C ILE A 299 4.15 -11.80 14.74
N SER A 300 4.60 -12.84 14.01
CA SER A 300 4.41 -14.23 14.42
C SER A 300 5.19 -14.61 15.69
N GLY A 301 6.32 -13.97 15.96
CA GLY A 301 7.17 -14.22 17.14
C GLY A 301 6.74 -13.53 18.43
N LYS A 302 5.83 -12.55 18.38
CA LYS A 302 5.31 -11.84 19.57
C LYS A 302 4.18 -12.58 20.32
N SER A 303 3.78 -13.75 19.84
CA SER A 303 2.67 -14.57 20.37
C SER A 303 3.12 -15.67 21.35
N ARG A 304 4.26 -15.49 22.05
CA ARG A 304 4.70 -16.38 23.14
C ARG A 304 4.70 -15.68 24.46
#